data_25d6ac9d2a9ea76285fe5318dc60a4a0
#
_entry.id   25d6ac9d2a9ea76285fe5318dc60a4a0
#
_cell.length_a   1.000
_cell.length_b   1.000
_cell.length_c   1.000
_cell.angle_alpha   90.00
_cell.angle_beta   90.00
_cell.angle_gamma   90.00
#
_symmetry.space_group_name_H-M   'P 1'
#
loop_
_entity.id
_entity.type
_entity.pdbx_description
1 polymer ?
#
loop_
_entity_poly.entity_id
_entity_poly.type
_entity_poly.pdbx_seq_one_letter_code
_entity_poly.pdbx_strand_id
1 'polypeptide(L)'
;MKRIFLFVSFLFLALFAHATGQTGDVIFIDGARWVLLGRPVTLDSVLYHDLKAVLPEDLPIVSSNWDGFTGYWSIQQDQLCLDSVKCDNYDSETQKLRGVSIPSDTLLRVFKNYVDGDRIVAGWLTGEIRVASGKVIYYQHIYFERNYEEEMMLSIDKGKVTGRKEYHNHVVDGFSFDKFNPDNNEELREMFPLHIERYPELTNEERIVFGIQRARVDAQGNLVECEVKVLKPNDNPLLAAEITESLKAYHPWRVFFINGEYSAKGIEGWTIPYPLGK
;
A
#
# COMPACT_ATOMS: atom_id res chain seq x y z
N MET A 1 -39.23 1.13 10.36
CA MET A 1 -38.28 2.22 10.09
C MET A 1 -37.00 2.13 10.93
N LYS A 2 -37.03 1.98 12.27
CA LYS A 2 -35.79 1.88 13.10
C LYS A 2 -34.84 0.74 12.74
N ARG A 3 -35.33 -0.42 12.30
CA ARG A 3 -34.49 -1.58 11.92
C ARG A 3 -33.77 -1.41 10.57
N ILE A 4 -34.34 -0.67 9.64
CA ILE A 4 -33.73 -0.35 8.34
C ILE A 4 -32.61 0.67 8.53
N PHE A 5 -32.80 1.64 9.44
CA PHE A 5 -31.77 2.63 9.76
C PHE A 5 -30.53 1.99 10.41
N LEU A 6 -30.72 0.98 11.26
CA LEU A 6 -29.62 0.24 11.89
C LEU A 6 -28.81 -0.56 10.84
N PHE A 7 -29.49 -1.15 9.86
CA PHE A 7 -28.85 -1.95 8.80
C PHE A 7 -28.03 -1.07 7.82
N VAL A 8 -28.58 0.10 7.48
CA VAL A 8 -27.85 1.08 6.64
C VAL A 8 -26.67 1.68 7.37
N SER A 9 -26.77 1.96 8.68
CA SER A 9 -25.64 2.43 9.49
C SER A 9 -24.53 1.38 9.63
N PHE A 10 -24.89 0.08 9.72
CA PHE A 10 -23.93 -1.01 9.75
C PHE A 10 -23.24 -1.22 8.39
N LEU A 11 -23.96 -1.01 7.28
CA LEU A 11 -23.41 -1.06 5.93
C LEU A 11 -22.40 0.08 5.69
N PHE A 12 -22.69 1.29 6.19
CA PHE A 12 -21.78 2.43 6.11
C PHE A 12 -20.52 2.25 6.98
N LEU A 13 -20.63 1.62 8.15
CA LEU A 13 -19.47 1.31 8.99
C LEU A 13 -18.55 0.24 8.37
N ALA A 14 -19.10 -0.68 7.60
CA ALA A 14 -18.31 -1.70 6.88
C ALA A 14 -17.50 -1.13 5.70
N LEU A 15 -17.89 0.04 5.15
CA LEU A 15 -17.17 0.69 4.06
C LEU A 15 -15.88 1.41 4.51
N PHE A 16 -15.66 1.56 5.81
CA PHE A 16 -14.45 2.16 6.39
C PHE A 16 -13.52 1.13 7.04
N ALA A 17 -13.75 -0.17 6.82
CA ALA A 17 -12.78 -1.18 7.22
C ALA A 17 -11.52 -1.05 6.33
N HIS A 18 -10.59 -0.22 6.76
CA HIS A 18 -9.27 -0.14 6.12
C HIS A 18 -8.60 -1.48 6.35
N ALA A 19 -8.38 -2.22 5.26
CA ALA A 19 -7.67 -3.49 5.32
C ALA A 19 -6.24 -3.22 5.83
N THR A 20 -5.83 -3.90 6.89
CA THR A 20 -4.46 -3.82 7.40
C THR A 20 -3.47 -4.22 6.29
N GLY A 21 -2.38 -3.49 6.15
CA GLY A 21 -1.33 -3.86 5.21
C GLY A 21 -0.79 -5.26 5.49
N GLN A 22 -0.77 -6.11 4.48
CA GLN A 22 -0.37 -7.51 4.62
C GLN A 22 1.16 -7.64 4.52
N THR A 23 1.72 -8.56 5.30
CA THR A 23 3.11 -9.01 5.14
C THR A 23 3.19 -9.89 3.90
N GLY A 24 4.09 -9.60 2.98
CA GLY A 24 4.34 -10.43 1.81
C GLY A 24 5.10 -11.72 2.14
N ASP A 25 5.25 -12.56 1.14
CA ASP A 25 6.15 -13.71 1.20
C ASP A 25 7.63 -13.26 1.16
N VAL A 26 8.53 -14.20 1.34
CA VAL A 26 9.98 -13.98 1.28
C VAL A 26 10.51 -14.64 0.01
N ILE A 27 11.38 -13.96 -0.72
CA ILE A 27 12.06 -14.54 -1.88
C ILE A 27 13.56 -14.30 -1.79
N PHE A 28 14.36 -15.28 -2.20
CA PHE A 28 15.81 -15.17 -2.34
C PHE A 28 16.16 -15.08 -3.83
N ILE A 29 16.80 -13.97 -4.20
CA ILE A 29 17.26 -13.70 -5.57
C ILE A 29 18.75 -13.44 -5.52
N ASP A 30 19.53 -14.24 -6.23
CA ASP A 30 20.98 -14.14 -6.28
C ASP A 30 21.64 -14.12 -4.88
N GLY A 31 21.07 -14.89 -3.93
CA GLY A 31 21.51 -14.98 -2.54
C GLY A 31 21.04 -13.85 -1.62
N ALA A 32 20.45 -12.79 -2.15
CA ALA A 32 19.88 -11.69 -1.37
C ALA A 32 18.41 -11.96 -1.00
N ARG A 33 18.02 -11.53 0.22
CA ARG A 33 16.65 -11.64 0.70
C ARG A 33 15.82 -10.44 0.25
N TRP A 34 14.68 -10.72 -0.40
CA TRP A 34 13.68 -9.75 -0.83
C TRP A 34 12.32 -10.06 -0.19
N VAL A 35 11.45 -9.06 -0.13
CA VAL A 35 10.03 -9.23 0.18
C VAL A 35 9.30 -9.43 -1.14
N LEU A 36 8.54 -10.53 -1.26
CA LEU A 36 7.62 -10.72 -2.37
C LEU A 36 6.30 -10.05 -1.98
N LEU A 37 5.94 -8.98 -2.66
CA LEU A 37 4.74 -8.18 -2.38
C LEU A 37 3.49 -8.86 -2.98
N GLY A 38 3.20 -10.03 -2.44
CA GLY A 38 2.12 -10.90 -2.87
C GLY A 38 2.25 -12.29 -2.23
N ARG A 39 1.35 -13.18 -2.60
CA ARG A 39 1.34 -14.59 -2.19
C ARG A 39 0.99 -15.46 -3.39
N PRO A 40 1.97 -15.98 -4.12
CA PRO A 40 1.72 -16.78 -5.33
C PRO A 40 0.77 -17.97 -5.14
N VAL A 41 0.77 -18.59 -3.96
CA VAL A 41 -0.13 -19.73 -3.68
C VAL A 41 -1.60 -19.32 -3.68
N THR A 42 -1.93 -18.10 -3.28
CA THR A 42 -3.33 -17.62 -3.24
C THR A 42 -3.93 -17.37 -4.61
N LEU A 43 -3.12 -17.37 -5.68
CA LEU A 43 -3.58 -17.19 -7.05
C LEU A 43 -4.20 -18.48 -7.65
N ASP A 44 -3.95 -19.64 -7.02
CA ASP A 44 -4.64 -20.90 -7.31
C ASP A 44 -5.50 -21.29 -6.10
N SER A 45 -6.81 -21.24 -6.26
CA SER A 45 -7.76 -21.48 -5.17
C SER A 45 -7.71 -22.91 -4.64
N VAL A 46 -7.38 -23.89 -5.47
CA VAL A 46 -7.26 -25.29 -5.08
C VAL A 46 -6.01 -25.49 -4.24
N LEU A 47 -4.87 -25.01 -4.71
CA LEU A 47 -3.60 -25.06 -3.96
C LEU A 47 -3.69 -24.30 -2.64
N TYR A 48 -4.32 -23.13 -2.65
CA TYR A 48 -4.55 -22.36 -1.43
C TYR A 48 -5.37 -23.15 -0.41
N HIS A 49 -6.49 -23.75 -0.84
CA HIS A 49 -7.33 -24.56 0.03
C HIS A 49 -6.58 -25.80 0.57
N ASP A 50 -5.86 -26.52 -0.30
CA ASP A 50 -5.10 -27.71 0.08
C ASP A 50 -3.96 -27.37 1.05
N LEU A 51 -3.27 -26.24 0.85
CA LEU A 51 -2.28 -25.74 1.79
C LEU A 51 -2.91 -25.35 3.13
N LYS A 52 -4.04 -24.65 3.12
CA LYS A 52 -4.76 -24.28 4.35
C LYS A 52 -5.18 -25.51 5.16
N ALA A 53 -5.55 -26.60 4.51
CA ALA A 53 -5.97 -27.84 5.18
C ALA A 53 -4.84 -28.56 5.93
N VAL A 54 -3.57 -28.26 5.66
CA VAL A 54 -2.41 -28.85 6.33
C VAL A 54 -1.75 -27.91 7.34
N LEU A 55 -2.26 -26.69 7.48
CA LEU A 55 -1.77 -25.76 8.50
C LEU A 55 -2.26 -26.21 9.89
N PRO A 56 -1.53 -25.89 10.98
CA PRO A 56 -2.01 -26.08 12.34
C PRO A 56 -3.37 -25.40 12.59
N GLU A 57 -4.27 -26.07 13.32
CA GLU A 57 -5.63 -25.54 13.58
C GLU A 57 -5.62 -24.28 14.49
N ASP A 58 -4.68 -24.20 15.42
CA ASP A 58 -4.61 -23.16 16.45
C ASP A 58 -3.65 -22.00 16.07
N LEU A 59 -3.68 -21.59 14.82
CA LEU A 59 -2.84 -20.44 14.40
C LEU A 59 -3.40 -19.13 14.97
N PRO A 60 -2.54 -18.25 15.52
CA PRO A 60 -2.97 -16.95 15.93
C PRO A 60 -3.41 -16.11 14.73
N ILE A 61 -4.49 -15.37 14.89
CA ILE A 61 -4.92 -14.40 13.88
C ILE A 61 -4.03 -13.17 13.99
N VAL A 62 -3.13 -13.00 13.01
CA VAL A 62 -2.28 -11.82 12.90
C VAL A 62 -2.85 -10.90 11.81
N SER A 63 -3.23 -9.69 12.17
CA SER A 63 -3.91 -8.75 11.26
C SER A 63 -3.08 -8.41 10.02
N SER A 64 -1.74 -8.50 10.09
CA SER A 64 -0.83 -8.33 8.95
C SER A 64 -0.56 -9.62 8.17
N ASN A 65 -1.10 -10.77 8.60
CA ASN A 65 -0.93 -12.07 7.95
C ASN A 65 -2.22 -12.91 8.06
N TRP A 66 -3.27 -12.48 7.37
CA TRP A 66 -4.59 -13.14 7.45
C TRP A 66 -4.58 -14.58 6.94
N ASP A 67 -3.65 -14.92 6.04
CA ASP A 67 -3.53 -16.28 5.53
C ASP A 67 -2.90 -17.23 6.55
N GLY A 68 -2.23 -16.68 7.59
CA GLY A 68 -1.62 -17.47 8.67
C GLY A 68 -0.33 -18.18 8.26
N PHE A 69 0.18 -17.93 7.06
CA PHE A 69 1.45 -18.50 6.59
C PHE A 69 2.27 -17.48 5.79
N THR A 70 3.54 -17.79 5.62
CA THR A 70 4.49 -17.07 4.77
C THR A 70 5.23 -18.09 3.91
N GLY A 71 5.16 -17.91 2.59
CA GLY A 71 5.94 -18.68 1.63
C GLY A 71 7.38 -18.16 1.56
N TYR A 72 8.33 -19.08 1.44
CA TYR A 72 9.73 -18.81 1.19
C TYR A 72 10.09 -19.34 -0.18
N TRP A 73 10.58 -18.48 -1.03
CA TRP A 73 10.77 -18.69 -2.45
C TRP A 73 12.22 -18.48 -2.86
N SER A 74 12.61 -19.09 -3.97
CA SER A 74 13.87 -18.81 -4.64
C SER A 74 13.72 -18.87 -6.15
N ILE A 75 14.69 -18.31 -6.87
CA ILE A 75 14.80 -18.49 -8.32
C ILE A 75 15.93 -19.48 -8.56
N GLN A 76 15.60 -20.66 -9.12
CA GLN A 76 16.54 -21.73 -9.42
C GLN A 76 16.42 -22.10 -10.90
N GLN A 77 17.50 -21.94 -11.67
CA GLN A 77 17.53 -22.22 -13.11
C GLN A 77 16.38 -21.50 -13.87
N ASP A 78 16.21 -20.22 -13.59
CA ASP A 78 15.12 -19.38 -14.08
C ASP A 78 13.71 -19.84 -13.70
N GLN A 79 13.55 -20.74 -12.73
CA GLN A 79 12.25 -21.17 -12.22
C GLN A 79 11.99 -20.58 -10.82
N LEU A 80 10.78 -20.08 -10.61
CA LEU A 80 10.31 -19.67 -9.30
C LEU A 80 9.94 -20.91 -8.50
N CYS A 81 10.70 -21.20 -7.45
CA CYS A 81 10.54 -22.38 -6.62
C CYS A 81 10.02 -21.99 -5.22
N LEU A 82 9.08 -22.80 -4.70
CA LEU A 82 8.65 -22.72 -3.30
C LEU A 82 9.56 -23.62 -2.45
N ASP A 83 10.41 -23.01 -1.64
CA ASP A 83 11.39 -23.72 -0.81
C ASP A 83 10.78 -24.22 0.51
N SER A 84 9.95 -23.39 1.13
CA SER A 84 9.26 -23.75 2.39
C SER A 84 8.06 -22.86 2.65
N VAL A 85 7.19 -23.31 3.56
CA VAL A 85 6.08 -22.53 4.12
C VAL A 85 6.22 -22.52 5.62
N LYS A 86 6.09 -21.36 6.24
CA LYS A 86 6.09 -21.18 7.69
C LYS A 86 4.80 -20.56 8.16
N CYS A 87 4.31 -21.02 9.31
CA CYS A 87 3.20 -20.43 10.03
C CYS A 87 3.73 -19.67 11.24
N ASP A 88 3.11 -18.55 11.56
CA ASP A 88 3.40 -17.87 12.81
C ASP A 88 2.63 -18.58 13.93
N ASN A 89 3.34 -19.16 14.88
CA ASN A 89 2.76 -19.73 16.10
C ASN A 89 3.08 -18.82 17.29
N TYR A 90 2.12 -18.65 18.19
CA TYR A 90 2.31 -17.85 19.39
C TYR A 90 2.85 -18.74 20.52
N ASP A 91 4.05 -18.45 20.95
CA ASP A 91 4.66 -19.07 22.11
C ASP A 91 4.17 -18.33 23.38
N SER A 92 3.30 -18.97 24.14
CA SER A 92 2.71 -18.38 25.34
C SER A 92 3.71 -18.15 26.49
N GLU A 93 4.83 -18.90 26.53
CA GLU A 93 5.85 -18.75 27.56
C GLU A 93 6.76 -17.53 27.29
N THR A 94 7.15 -17.34 26.04
CA THR A 94 8.03 -16.22 25.64
C THR A 94 7.26 -14.99 25.16
N GLN A 95 5.95 -15.10 24.99
CA GLN A 95 5.05 -14.07 24.42
C GLN A 95 5.53 -13.59 23.03
N LYS A 96 6.13 -14.47 22.23
CA LYS A 96 6.67 -14.16 20.91
C LYS A 96 6.04 -15.04 19.83
N LEU A 97 5.91 -14.47 18.64
CA LEU A 97 5.60 -15.27 17.46
C LEU A 97 6.83 -16.06 17.04
N ARG A 98 6.65 -17.35 16.79
CA ARG A 98 7.66 -18.26 16.26
C ARG A 98 7.22 -18.81 14.93
N GLY A 99 8.08 -18.78 13.92
CA GLY A 99 7.84 -19.45 12.65
C GLY A 99 7.97 -20.96 12.79
N VAL A 100 6.88 -21.70 12.57
CA VAL A 100 6.87 -23.18 12.50
C VAL A 100 6.83 -23.57 11.03
N SER A 101 7.82 -24.36 10.56
CA SER A 101 7.86 -24.81 9.19
C SER A 101 6.91 -25.99 8.95
N ILE A 102 6.18 -25.97 7.83
CA ILE A 102 5.43 -27.12 7.35
C ILE A 102 6.44 -28.15 6.83
N PRO A 103 6.29 -29.46 7.19
CA PRO A 103 7.19 -30.50 6.74
C PRO A 103 7.28 -30.58 5.21
N SER A 104 8.49 -30.79 4.67
CA SER A 104 8.72 -30.80 3.21
C SER A 104 7.93 -31.90 2.50
N ASP A 105 7.79 -33.10 3.11
CA ASP A 105 6.99 -34.17 2.56
C ASP A 105 5.49 -33.83 2.46
N THR A 106 5.00 -33.01 3.39
CA THR A 106 3.64 -32.48 3.35
C THR A 106 3.48 -31.48 2.21
N LEU A 107 4.43 -30.58 2.04
CA LEU A 107 4.43 -29.63 0.91
C LEU A 107 4.49 -30.37 -0.44
N LEU A 108 5.37 -31.36 -0.57
CA LEU A 108 5.45 -32.17 -1.80
C LEU A 108 4.11 -32.89 -2.12
N ARG A 109 3.34 -33.30 -1.11
CA ARG A 109 1.99 -33.87 -1.32
C ARG A 109 0.97 -32.81 -1.78
N VAL A 110 0.96 -31.64 -1.15
CA VAL A 110 0.06 -30.53 -1.52
C VAL A 110 0.34 -30.09 -2.96
N PHE A 111 1.60 -29.89 -3.29
CA PHE A 111 2.03 -29.37 -4.59
C PHE A 111 2.43 -30.46 -5.59
N LYS A 112 1.94 -31.68 -5.44
CA LYS A 112 2.36 -32.90 -6.22
C LYS A 112 2.37 -32.70 -7.74
N ASN A 113 1.48 -31.89 -8.29
CA ASN A 113 1.38 -31.62 -9.73
C ASN A 113 2.46 -30.64 -10.24
N TYR A 114 3.23 -30.04 -9.33
CA TYR A 114 4.21 -29.01 -9.60
C TYR A 114 5.61 -29.36 -9.05
N VAL A 115 5.80 -30.64 -8.72
CA VAL A 115 7.07 -31.17 -8.24
C VAL A 115 7.95 -31.52 -9.45
N ASP A 116 9.16 -30.98 -9.47
CA ASP A 116 10.23 -31.28 -10.43
C ASP A 116 11.49 -31.71 -9.67
N GLY A 117 11.72 -33.03 -9.59
CA GLY A 117 12.75 -33.62 -8.73
C GLY A 117 12.38 -33.45 -7.25
N ASP A 118 13.17 -32.66 -6.53
CA ASP A 118 12.97 -32.29 -5.13
C ASP A 118 12.43 -30.86 -4.95
N ARG A 119 12.15 -30.16 -6.06
CA ARG A 119 11.70 -28.76 -6.09
C ARG A 119 10.21 -28.64 -6.35
N ILE A 120 9.58 -27.65 -5.75
CA ILE A 120 8.21 -27.24 -6.06
C ILE A 120 8.29 -26.01 -6.96
N VAL A 121 8.04 -26.17 -8.25
CA VAL A 121 8.05 -25.09 -9.24
C VAL A 121 6.68 -24.44 -9.31
N ALA A 122 6.61 -23.11 -9.30
CA ALA A 122 5.35 -22.35 -9.33
C ALA A 122 4.63 -22.42 -10.71
N GLY A 123 4.49 -23.61 -11.29
CA GLY A 123 3.91 -23.83 -12.62
C GLY A 123 2.47 -23.36 -12.80
N TRP A 124 1.76 -23.06 -11.72
CA TRP A 124 0.43 -22.44 -11.73
C TRP A 124 0.48 -20.93 -11.98
N LEU A 125 1.65 -20.30 -11.86
CA LEU A 125 1.81 -18.85 -11.92
C LEU A 125 2.21 -18.40 -13.33
N THR A 126 1.39 -17.52 -13.91
CA THR A 126 1.70 -16.74 -15.10
C THR A 126 1.25 -15.29 -14.85
N GLY A 127 2.13 -14.32 -15.11
CA GLY A 127 1.89 -12.90 -14.87
C GLY A 127 3.10 -12.20 -14.30
N GLU A 128 2.87 -11.11 -13.59
CA GLU A 128 3.93 -10.33 -12.96
C GLU A 128 3.85 -10.43 -11.45
N ILE A 129 5.01 -10.54 -10.80
CA ILE A 129 5.16 -10.44 -9.36
C ILE A 129 6.12 -9.30 -9.01
N ARG A 130 5.82 -8.57 -7.95
CA ARG A 130 6.63 -7.47 -7.45
C ARG A 130 7.42 -7.93 -6.24
N VAL A 131 8.72 -7.71 -6.28
CA VAL A 131 9.63 -7.96 -5.16
C VAL A 131 10.34 -6.68 -4.74
N ALA A 132 10.70 -6.56 -3.48
CA ALA A 132 11.20 -5.32 -2.92
C ALA A 132 12.25 -5.56 -1.84
N SER A 133 13.19 -4.61 -1.69
CA SER A 133 14.19 -4.58 -0.63
C SER A 133 14.56 -3.15 -0.23
N GLY A 134 15.38 -3.00 0.80
CA GLY A 134 15.73 -1.68 1.34
C GLY A 134 14.66 -1.11 2.26
N LYS A 135 14.61 0.22 2.40
CA LYS A 135 13.66 0.91 3.26
C LYS A 135 12.33 1.12 2.56
N VAL A 136 11.24 1.10 3.34
CA VAL A 136 9.92 1.52 2.86
C VAL A 136 9.94 3.04 2.69
N ILE A 137 9.64 3.51 1.49
CA ILE A 137 9.57 4.94 1.16
C ILE A 137 8.14 5.48 1.14
N TYR A 138 7.17 4.61 0.85
CA TYR A 138 5.75 4.92 0.89
C TYR A 138 4.94 3.71 1.38
N TYR A 139 3.91 3.96 2.20
CA TYR A 139 3.09 2.92 2.79
C TYR A 139 1.63 3.33 2.84
N GLN A 140 0.75 2.42 2.42
CA GLN A 140 -0.69 2.50 2.65
C GLN A 140 -1.17 1.26 3.42
N HIS A 141 -2.17 1.44 4.27
CA HIS A 141 -2.80 0.36 5.03
C HIS A 141 -3.75 -0.48 4.16
N ILE A 142 -3.31 -0.90 2.97
CA ILE A 142 -4.11 -1.66 2.01
C ILE A 142 -3.24 -2.79 1.47
N TYR A 143 -3.56 -4.05 1.77
CA TYR A 143 -2.87 -5.23 1.25
C TYR A 143 -1.34 -5.07 1.19
N PHE A 144 -0.75 -5.13 -0.01
CA PHE A 144 0.68 -5.01 -0.28
C PHE A 144 1.06 -3.61 -0.81
N GLU A 145 0.20 -2.60 -0.62
CA GLU A 145 0.42 -1.23 -1.11
C GLU A 145 1.49 -0.50 -0.32
N ARG A 146 2.71 -0.77 -0.68
CA ARG A 146 3.91 -0.10 -0.20
C ARG A 146 4.98 -0.09 -1.27
N ASN A 147 5.85 0.91 -1.23
CA ASN A 147 7.00 1.00 -2.11
C ASN A 147 8.29 1.05 -1.28
N TYR A 148 9.31 0.42 -1.81
CA TYR A 148 10.63 0.33 -1.21
C TYR A 148 11.66 1.05 -2.08
N GLU A 149 12.86 1.30 -1.52
CA GLU A 149 13.98 1.87 -2.26
C GLU A 149 14.34 1.05 -3.49
N GLU A 150 14.37 -0.27 -3.34
CA GLU A 150 14.67 -1.20 -4.42
C GLU A 150 13.45 -2.07 -4.71
N GLU A 151 12.96 -2.03 -5.93
CA GLU A 151 11.87 -2.89 -6.41
C GLU A 151 12.24 -3.57 -7.72
N MET A 152 11.69 -4.75 -7.93
CA MET A 152 11.86 -5.48 -9.19
C MET A 152 10.52 -6.11 -9.58
N MET A 153 10.14 -5.95 -10.85
CA MET A 153 9.05 -6.70 -11.47
C MET A 153 9.63 -7.92 -12.15
N LEU A 154 9.14 -9.09 -11.78
CA LEU A 154 9.49 -10.36 -12.40
C LEU A 154 8.32 -10.80 -13.29
N SER A 155 8.57 -10.97 -14.59
CA SER A 155 7.61 -11.58 -15.49
C SER A 155 7.75 -13.08 -15.44
N ILE A 156 6.64 -13.78 -15.18
CA ILE A 156 6.59 -15.23 -14.99
C ILE A 156 5.67 -15.86 -16.04
N ASP A 157 6.12 -16.94 -16.66
CA ASP A 157 5.29 -17.79 -17.51
C ASP A 157 5.38 -19.24 -17.03
N LYS A 158 4.28 -19.75 -16.47
CA LYS A 158 4.18 -21.11 -15.90
C LYS A 158 5.36 -21.45 -14.98
N GLY A 159 5.64 -20.52 -14.06
CA GLY A 159 6.73 -20.64 -13.09
C GLY A 159 8.11 -20.25 -13.62
N LYS A 160 8.31 -20.06 -14.92
CA LYS A 160 9.57 -19.64 -15.50
C LYS A 160 9.68 -18.11 -15.45
N VAL A 161 10.78 -17.59 -14.94
CA VAL A 161 11.13 -16.17 -15.00
C VAL A 161 11.55 -15.83 -16.43
N THR A 162 10.78 -15.00 -17.11
CA THR A 162 11.00 -14.60 -18.51
C THR A 162 11.49 -13.18 -18.66
N GLY A 163 11.40 -12.37 -17.60
CA GLY A 163 11.87 -11.00 -17.59
C GLY A 163 12.06 -10.46 -16.18
N ARG A 164 12.97 -9.47 -16.09
CA ARG A 164 13.23 -8.70 -14.87
C ARG A 164 13.27 -7.22 -15.22
N LYS A 165 12.59 -6.37 -14.44
CA LYS A 165 12.67 -4.91 -14.57
C LYS A 165 12.92 -4.31 -13.20
N GLU A 166 14.06 -3.69 -13.03
CA GLU A 166 14.52 -3.12 -11.77
C GLU A 166 14.16 -1.64 -11.67
N TYR A 167 13.87 -1.19 -10.44
CA TYR A 167 13.55 0.18 -10.12
C TYR A 167 14.31 0.61 -8.86
N HIS A 168 14.91 1.79 -8.92
CA HIS A 168 15.55 2.47 -7.80
C HIS A 168 14.67 3.65 -7.39
N ASN A 169 13.84 3.42 -6.39
CA ASN A 169 12.89 4.40 -5.94
C ASN A 169 13.52 5.30 -4.87
N HIS A 170 13.10 6.56 -4.82
CA HIS A 170 13.60 7.49 -3.82
C HIS A 170 12.58 8.58 -3.52
N VAL A 171 12.84 9.34 -2.46
CA VAL A 171 12.04 10.48 -2.05
C VAL A 171 12.90 11.71 -2.09
N VAL A 172 12.39 12.78 -2.70
CA VAL A 172 12.94 14.14 -2.56
C VAL A 172 12.15 14.84 -1.46
N ASP A 173 12.85 15.37 -0.48
CA ASP A 173 12.22 15.99 0.68
C ASP A 173 11.49 17.29 0.31
N GLY A 174 10.39 17.52 0.99
CA GLY A 174 9.50 18.65 0.82
C GLY A 174 8.26 18.49 1.69
N PHE A 175 7.31 19.40 1.55
CA PHE A 175 6.04 19.31 2.25
C PHE A 175 5.13 18.24 1.64
N SER A 176 4.36 17.57 2.49
CA SER A 176 3.29 16.66 2.10
C SER A 176 2.27 16.52 3.23
N PHE A 177 1.01 16.32 2.88
CA PHE A 177 -0.07 16.23 3.87
C PHE A 177 -0.03 14.96 4.72
N ASP A 178 0.60 13.88 4.25
CA ASP A 178 0.78 12.65 5.02
C ASP A 178 1.67 12.81 6.26
N LYS A 179 2.50 13.86 6.27
CA LYS A 179 3.37 14.21 7.41
C LYS A 179 2.91 15.45 8.17
N PHE A 180 1.88 16.11 7.68
CA PHE A 180 1.36 17.31 8.30
C PHE A 180 0.63 16.97 9.59
N ASN A 181 0.98 17.66 10.68
CA ASN A 181 0.27 17.52 11.94
C ASN A 181 -1.03 18.34 11.89
N PRO A 182 -2.22 17.70 11.93
CA PRO A 182 -3.49 18.44 11.88
C PRO A 182 -3.73 19.37 13.08
N ASP A 183 -2.98 19.23 14.17
CA ASP A 183 -3.05 20.16 15.32
C ASP A 183 -2.41 21.52 15.00
N ASN A 184 -1.57 21.59 13.96
CA ASN A 184 -0.90 22.81 13.48
C ASN A 184 -1.62 23.48 12.29
N ASN A 185 -2.93 23.36 12.20
CA ASN A 185 -3.71 23.87 11.08
C ASN A 185 -3.48 25.36 10.77
N GLU A 186 -3.07 26.14 11.75
CA GLU A 186 -2.72 27.57 11.57
C GLU A 186 -1.58 27.79 10.56
N GLU A 187 -0.61 26.87 10.49
CA GLU A 187 0.50 26.92 9.53
C GLU A 187 0.02 26.86 8.08
N LEU A 188 -1.14 26.23 7.82
CA LEU A 188 -1.69 26.15 6.47
C LEU A 188 -1.99 27.53 5.87
N ARG A 189 -2.35 28.52 6.71
CA ARG A 189 -2.64 29.88 6.25
C ARG A 189 -1.38 30.63 5.80
N GLU A 190 -0.27 30.34 6.46
CA GLU A 190 1.04 30.91 6.09
C GLU A 190 1.59 30.24 4.83
N MET A 191 1.43 28.93 4.74
CA MET A 191 1.91 28.14 3.60
C MET A 191 1.07 28.34 2.34
N PHE A 192 -0.25 28.43 2.50
CA PHE A 192 -1.23 28.52 1.41
C PHE A 192 -2.17 29.71 1.61
N PRO A 193 -1.68 30.94 1.46
CA PRO A 193 -2.50 32.13 1.71
C PRO A 193 -3.68 32.22 0.74
N LEU A 194 -4.86 32.60 1.28
CA LEU A 194 -6.10 32.81 0.54
C LEU A 194 -6.66 34.20 0.86
N HIS A 195 -7.30 34.86 -0.11
CA HIS A 195 -7.95 36.15 0.04
C HIS A 195 -9.41 35.98 0.47
N ILE A 196 -9.61 35.55 1.73
CA ILE A 196 -10.93 35.18 2.27
C ILE A 196 -11.96 36.34 2.17
N GLU A 197 -11.50 37.59 2.22
CA GLU A 197 -12.34 38.77 2.06
C GLU A 197 -13.09 38.84 0.73
N ARG A 198 -12.66 38.09 -0.27
CA ARG A 198 -13.34 37.99 -1.59
C ARG A 198 -14.56 37.08 -1.56
N TYR A 199 -14.79 36.35 -0.48
CA TYR A 199 -15.83 35.34 -0.33
C TYR A 199 -16.74 35.65 0.85
N PRO A 200 -17.74 36.58 0.68
CA PRO A 200 -18.64 36.99 1.77
C PRO A 200 -19.39 35.82 2.42
N GLU A 201 -19.65 34.75 1.67
CA GLU A 201 -20.29 33.52 2.17
C GLU A 201 -19.48 32.81 3.25
N LEU A 202 -18.17 33.07 3.32
CA LEU A 202 -17.30 32.48 4.34
C LEU A 202 -17.26 33.30 5.64
N THR A 203 -17.99 34.41 5.74
CA THR A 203 -17.95 35.33 6.89
C THR A 203 -18.27 34.64 8.23
N ASN A 204 -19.16 33.66 8.22
CA ASN A 204 -19.57 32.93 9.42
C ASN A 204 -18.95 31.53 9.55
N GLU A 205 -18.07 31.16 8.65
CA GLU A 205 -17.41 29.86 8.67
C GLU A 205 -16.13 29.92 9.50
N GLU A 206 -15.82 28.88 10.26
CA GLU A 206 -14.55 28.73 11.00
C GLU A 206 -13.45 28.13 10.14
N ARG A 207 -13.85 27.34 9.14
CA ARG A 207 -12.95 26.62 8.23
C ARG A 207 -13.62 26.30 6.91
N ILE A 208 -12.83 26.14 5.88
CA ILE A 208 -13.21 25.47 4.65
C ILE A 208 -12.67 24.05 4.66
N VAL A 209 -13.29 23.15 3.90
CA VAL A 209 -12.77 21.81 3.66
C VAL A 209 -12.68 21.63 2.15
N PHE A 210 -11.50 21.29 1.66
CA PHE A 210 -11.30 20.98 0.26
C PHE A 210 -10.58 19.66 0.07
N GLY A 211 -10.82 19.02 -1.08
CA GLY A 211 -10.17 17.79 -1.49
C GLY A 211 -9.27 18.03 -2.70
N ILE A 212 -8.09 17.43 -2.72
CA ILE A 212 -7.19 17.41 -3.86
C ILE A 212 -7.46 16.15 -4.65
N GLN A 213 -8.09 16.28 -5.82
CA GLN A 213 -8.54 15.15 -6.64
C GLN A 213 -7.45 14.61 -7.55
N ARG A 214 -6.62 15.51 -8.09
CA ARG A 214 -5.46 15.20 -8.92
C ARG A 214 -4.30 16.09 -8.54
N ALA A 215 -3.10 15.53 -8.56
CA ALA A 215 -1.88 16.28 -8.37
C ALA A 215 -0.73 15.63 -9.18
N ARG A 216 0.10 16.48 -9.80
CA ARG A 216 1.33 16.05 -10.46
C ARG A 216 2.47 16.98 -10.07
N VAL A 217 3.57 16.41 -9.67
CA VAL A 217 4.80 17.12 -9.30
C VAL A 217 5.91 16.82 -10.29
N ASP A 218 6.82 17.76 -10.46
CA ASP A 218 8.06 17.53 -11.20
C ASP A 218 9.21 17.07 -10.28
N ALA A 219 10.36 16.77 -10.87
CA ALA A 219 11.55 16.33 -10.15
C ALA A 219 12.10 17.36 -9.13
N GLN A 220 11.75 18.62 -9.30
CA GLN A 220 12.19 19.72 -8.47
C GLN A 220 11.22 19.99 -7.30
N GLY A 221 10.08 19.33 -7.25
CA GLY A 221 9.05 19.54 -6.23
C GLY A 221 8.11 20.71 -6.54
N ASN A 222 7.97 21.09 -7.80
CA ASN A 222 6.91 22.01 -8.20
C ASN A 222 5.62 21.24 -8.46
N LEU A 223 4.49 21.75 -7.94
CA LEU A 223 3.16 21.22 -8.22
C LEU A 223 2.68 21.75 -9.58
N VAL A 224 2.92 20.98 -10.63
CA VAL A 224 2.67 21.41 -12.02
C VAL A 224 1.21 21.25 -12.43
N GLU A 225 0.49 20.32 -11.80
CA GLU A 225 -0.93 20.08 -12.04
C GLU A 225 -1.63 19.82 -10.70
N CYS A 226 -2.80 20.45 -10.50
CA CYS A 226 -3.59 20.27 -9.30
C CYS A 226 -5.06 20.55 -9.62
N GLU A 227 -5.92 19.64 -9.20
CA GLU A 227 -7.37 19.77 -9.27
C GLU A 227 -7.95 19.76 -7.85
N VAL A 228 -8.54 20.86 -7.45
CA VAL A 228 -9.14 21.04 -6.12
C VAL A 228 -10.65 21.10 -6.22
N LYS A 229 -11.34 20.48 -5.26
CA LYS A 229 -12.77 20.63 -5.05
C LYS A 229 -13.05 21.12 -3.63
N VAL A 230 -13.80 22.21 -3.51
CA VAL A 230 -14.31 22.69 -2.22
C VAL A 230 -15.48 21.79 -1.79
N LEU A 231 -15.40 21.24 -0.58
CA LEU A 231 -16.37 20.30 -0.01
C LEU A 231 -17.28 20.96 1.02
N LYS A 232 -16.77 22.00 1.72
CA LYS A 232 -17.50 22.81 2.71
C LYS A 232 -17.00 24.25 2.67
N PRO A 233 -17.92 25.25 2.88
CA PRO A 233 -19.35 25.07 3.14
C PRO A 233 -20.14 24.57 1.93
N ASN A 234 -19.81 25.01 0.72
CA ASN A 234 -20.46 24.64 -0.53
C ASN A 234 -19.41 24.53 -1.65
N ASP A 235 -19.75 23.85 -2.73
CA ASP A 235 -18.94 23.84 -3.94
C ASP A 235 -18.79 25.27 -4.48
N ASN A 236 -17.54 25.75 -4.58
CA ASN A 236 -17.21 27.09 -5.03
C ASN A 236 -16.03 27.03 -6.00
N PRO A 237 -16.27 27.08 -7.32
CA PRO A 237 -15.22 26.98 -8.33
C PRO A 237 -14.18 28.12 -8.28
N LEU A 238 -14.59 29.34 -7.89
CA LEU A 238 -13.64 30.47 -7.77
C LEU A 238 -12.68 30.26 -6.60
N LEU A 239 -13.20 29.84 -5.46
CA LEU A 239 -12.37 29.49 -4.30
C LEU A 239 -11.48 28.27 -4.59
N ALA A 240 -12.00 27.25 -5.29
CA ALA A 240 -11.20 26.10 -5.71
C ALA A 240 -10.04 26.51 -6.62
N ALA A 241 -10.26 27.44 -7.54
CA ALA A 241 -9.21 27.98 -8.40
C ALA A 241 -8.16 28.74 -7.59
N GLU A 242 -8.56 29.58 -6.63
CA GLU A 242 -7.61 30.30 -5.77
C GLU A 242 -6.79 29.35 -4.89
N ILE A 243 -7.42 28.33 -4.31
CA ILE A 243 -6.71 27.29 -3.56
C ILE A 243 -5.71 26.56 -4.47
N THR A 244 -6.10 26.22 -5.68
CA THR A 244 -5.22 25.58 -6.66
C THR A 244 -3.97 26.42 -6.94
N GLU A 245 -4.14 27.71 -7.17
CA GLU A 245 -3.00 28.62 -7.43
C GLU A 245 -2.12 28.81 -6.19
N SER A 246 -2.70 28.87 -5.00
CA SER A 246 -1.95 28.95 -3.74
C SER A 246 -1.14 27.67 -3.49
N LEU A 247 -1.71 26.50 -3.73
CA LEU A 247 -0.99 25.22 -3.63
C LEU A 247 0.15 25.12 -4.65
N LYS A 248 -0.05 25.58 -5.89
CA LYS A 248 0.98 25.60 -6.95
C LYS A 248 2.09 26.62 -6.66
N ALA A 249 1.80 27.69 -5.97
CA ALA A 249 2.80 28.70 -5.59
C ALA A 249 3.74 28.21 -4.49
N TYR A 250 3.35 27.19 -3.75
CA TYR A 250 4.18 26.62 -2.69
C TYR A 250 5.27 25.70 -3.23
N HIS A 251 6.46 25.78 -2.61
CA HIS A 251 7.63 24.97 -2.98
C HIS A 251 8.60 24.85 -1.77
N PRO A 252 9.29 23.71 -1.57
CA PRO A 252 9.18 22.48 -2.37
C PRO A 252 8.10 21.53 -1.85
N TRP A 253 7.39 20.88 -2.74
CA TRP A 253 6.56 19.73 -2.43
C TRP A 253 7.41 18.46 -2.35
N ARG A 254 7.02 17.53 -1.49
CA ARG A 254 7.63 16.21 -1.40
C ARG A 254 7.33 15.39 -2.65
N VAL A 255 8.37 14.82 -3.24
CA VAL A 255 8.26 14.04 -4.46
C VAL A 255 8.66 12.60 -4.20
N PHE A 256 7.83 11.67 -4.65
CA PHE A 256 8.16 10.25 -4.70
C PHE A 256 8.52 9.88 -6.12
N PHE A 257 9.76 9.43 -6.34
CA PHE A 257 10.14 8.79 -7.59
C PHE A 257 9.93 7.29 -7.42
N ILE A 258 8.89 6.75 -8.06
CA ILE A 258 8.45 5.36 -7.91
C ILE A 258 8.24 4.75 -9.28
N ASN A 259 8.87 3.60 -9.51
CA ASN A 259 8.76 2.82 -10.75
C ASN A 259 9.10 3.62 -12.02
N GLY A 260 10.04 4.56 -11.91
CA GLY A 260 10.48 5.40 -13.02
C GLY A 260 9.66 6.67 -13.23
N GLU A 261 8.69 6.98 -12.35
CA GLU A 261 7.82 8.14 -12.47
C GLU A 261 7.81 8.99 -11.21
N TYR A 262 7.64 10.30 -11.38
CA TYR A 262 7.41 11.22 -10.27
C TYR A 262 5.95 11.18 -9.85
N SER A 263 5.71 11.04 -8.56
CA SER A 263 4.37 10.88 -8.00
C SER A 263 4.11 11.88 -6.88
N ALA A 264 2.91 12.43 -6.87
CA ALA A 264 2.38 13.33 -5.85
C ALA A 264 1.70 12.57 -4.69
N LYS A 265 2.15 11.35 -4.37
CA LYS A 265 1.71 10.61 -3.18
C LYS A 265 1.92 11.49 -1.95
N GLY A 266 0.92 11.58 -1.06
CA GLY A 266 0.96 12.52 0.08
C GLY A 266 0.39 13.92 -0.23
N ILE A 267 -0.06 14.17 -1.48
CA ILE A 267 -0.78 15.37 -1.91
C ILE A 267 -2.15 14.97 -2.48
N GLU A 268 -2.15 14.12 -3.49
CA GLU A 268 -3.36 13.62 -4.14
C GLU A 268 -4.22 12.76 -3.21
N GLY A 269 -5.55 12.92 -3.29
CA GLY A 269 -6.52 12.18 -2.49
C GLY A 269 -6.73 12.72 -1.07
N TRP A 270 -6.00 13.75 -0.65
CA TRP A 270 -6.14 14.34 0.68
C TRP A 270 -7.33 15.30 0.76
N THR A 271 -8.00 15.26 1.92
CA THR A 271 -9.05 16.20 2.31
C THR A 271 -8.52 17.07 3.43
N ILE A 272 -8.47 18.38 3.21
CA ILE A 272 -7.79 19.35 4.05
C ILE A 272 -8.82 20.25 4.73
N PRO A 273 -8.89 20.25 6.08
CA PRO A 273 -9.61 21.26 6.85
C PRO A 273 -8.72 22.51 7.02
N TYR A 274 -8.97 23.52 6.20
CA TYR A 274 -8.22 24.76 6.20
C TYR A 274 -8.89 25.79 7.13
N PRO A 275 -8.22 26.31 8.19
CA PRO A 275 -8.80 27.26 9.15
C PRO A 275 -8.88 28.67 8.57
N LEU A 276 -9.94 29.40 8.92
CA LEU A 276 -10.15 30.79 8.46
C LEU A 276 -9.63 31.84 9.44
N GLY A 277 -9.14 31.44 10.62
CA GLY A 277 -8.44 32.34 11.56
C GLY A 277 -9.34 33.38 12.25
N LYS A 278 -10.47 32.94 12.72
CA LYS A 278 -11.40 33.78 13.51
C LYS A 278 -11.25 33.52 14.99
#